data_69aba71eacf06f532be050f925d820ca
#
_entry.id   69aba71eacf06f532be050f925d820ca
#
_cell.length_a   1.000
_cell.length_b   1.000
_cell.length_c   1.000
_cell.angle_alpha   90.00
_cell.angle_beta   90.00
_cell.angle_gamma   90.00
#
_symmetry.space_group_name_H-M   'P 1'
#
loop_
_entity.id
_entity.type
_entity.pdbx_description
1 polymer ?
#
loop_
_entity_poly.entity_id
_entity_poly.type
_entity_poly.pdbx_seq_one_letter_code
_entity_poly.pdbx_strand_id
1 'polypeptide(L)'
;LSADQIPEVPEKEGYYGVWPDYDFSYITGNRVLEAEYEEWTASIASAEKNDANKPLVMAEGNFYPNAALHLQIEGDTYKVSMTNSMKEDAPDYTGEATLRVYCEDADNTVVWVEQDGEYREVESTVIGSYRQFTMEVPGSFRIAEAEGSHTRMIVMCIIGVAVGILLIVLLVKKVAKRRKKRRQEKAEHAGQADDTEGQL
;
A
#
# COMPACT_ATOMS: atom_id res chain seq x y z
N LEU A 1 -2.89 -51.04 7.53
CA LEU A 1 -1.71 -50.24 7.91
C LEU A 1 -2.09 -49.26 9.01
N SER A 2 -1.26 -49.05 10.01
CA SER A 2 -1.42 -47.93 10.95
C SER A 2 -0.93 -46.63 10.30
N ALA A 3 -1.37 -45.48 10.79
CA ALA A 3 -1.06 -44.18 10.19
C ALA A 3 0.47 -43.94 10.04
N ASP A 4 1.26 -44.45 10.94
CA ASP A 4 2.73 -44.38 10.94
C ASP A 4 3.42 -45.28 9.88
N GLN A 5 2.66 -46.15 9.23
CA GLN A 5 3.14 -47.06 8.17
C GLN A 5 2.77 -46.56 6.76
N ILE A 6 2.01 -45.45 6.67
CA ILE A 6 1.67 -44.83 5.38
C ILE A 6 2.92 -44.06 4.93
N PRO A 7 3.48 -44.35 3.73
CA PRO A 7 4.62 -43.59 3.24
C PRO A 7 4.31 -42.12 3.06
N GLU A 8 5.30 -41.26 3.21
CA GLU A 8 5.17 -39.86 2.85
C GLU A 8 4.89 -39.71 1.34
N VAL A 9 4.13 -38.70 0.98
CA VAL A 9 3.91 -38.38 -0.44
C VAL A 9 5.24 -37.90 -1.03
N PRO A 10 5.68 -38.45 -2.18
CA PRO A 10 6.88 -37.97 -2.83
C PRO A 10 6.83 -36.47 -3.13
N GLU A 11 7.89 -35.75 -2.80
CA GLU A 11 7.96 -34.31 -3.11
C GLU A 11 7.99 -34.07 -4.62
N LYS A 12 7.23 -33.06 -5.05
CA LYS A 12 7.23 -32.55 -6.43
C LYS A 12 7.32 -31.03 -6.37
N GLU A 13 8.40 -30.47 -6.93
CA GLU A 13 8.65 -29.04 -6.93
C GLU A 13 7.47 -28.24 -7.51
N GLY A 14 6.99 -27.21 -6.79
CA GLY A 14 5.86 -26.38 -7.19
C GLY A 14 4.48 -26.99 -6.92
N TYR A 15 4.40 -28.17 -6.33
CA TYR A 15 3.15 -28.88 -6.09
C TYR A 15 3.01 -29.31 -4.63
N TYR A 16 1.78 -29.30 -4.16
CA TYR A 16 1.36 -29.97 -2.94
C TYR A 16 0.83 -31.35 -3.28
N GLY A 17 1.39 -32.38 -2.64
CA GLY A 17 0.97 -33.75 -2.89
C GLY A 17 0.14 -34.33 -1.74
N VAL A 18 -0.90 -35.06 -2.06
CA VAL A 18 -1.74 -35.79 -1.11
C VAL A 18 -1.94 -37.22 -1.55
N TRP A 19 -2.09 -38.12 -0.59
CA TRP A 19 -2.67 -39.42 -0.88
C TRP A 19 -4.19 -39.23 -1.03
N PRO A 20 -4.79 -39.69 -2.14
CA PRO A 20 -6.24 -39.75 -2.23
C PRO A 20 -6.81 -40.69 -1.15
N ASP A 21 -8.13 -40.65 -0.94
CA ASP A 21 -8.80 -41.47 0.08
C ASP A 21 -8.65 -42.96 -0.19
N TYR A 22 -7.46 -43.49 0.10
CA TYR A 22 -7.22 -44.92 0.10
C TYR A 22 -7.62 -45.53 1.44
N ASP A 23 -8.44 -46.59 1.39
CA ASP A 23 -8.67 -47.42 2.57
C ASP A 23 -7.45 -48.31 2.82
N PHE A 24 -6.57 -47.86 3.69
CA PHE A 24 -5.34 -48.55 4.08
C PHE A 24 -5.61 -49.69 5.07
N SER A 25 -6.80 -49.84 5.60
CA SER A 25 -7.15 -50.87 6.61
C SER A 25 -7.18 -52.29 6.03
N TYR A 26 -7.39 -52.41 4.73
CA TYR A 26 -7.57 -53.72 4.05
C TYR A 26 -6.51 -53.96 2.95
N ILE A 27 -5.23 -53.66 3.19
CA ILE A 27 -4.17 -53.99 2.24
C ILE A 27 -3.72 -55.43 2.45
N THR A 28 -4.11 -56.32 1.52
CA THR A 28 -3.80 -57.74 1.57
C THR A 28 -2.73 -58.19 0.57
N GLY A 29 -2.05 -57.26 -0.10
CA GLY A 29 -1.02 -57.57 -1.10
C GLY A 29 -0.30 -56.32 -1.61
N ASN A 30 0.59 -56.49 -2.57
CA ASN A 30 1.28 -55.36 -3.20
C ASN A 30 0.28 -54.44 -3.93
N ARG A 31 0.32 -53.15 -3.62
CA ARG A 31 -0.43 -52.11 -4.31
C ARG A 31 0.49 -51.01 -4.80
N VAL A 32 0.15 -50.39 -5.90
CA VAL A 32 0.76 -49.17 -6.37
C VAL A 32 -0.13 -48.04 -5.82
N LEU A 33 0.49 -47.07 -5.12
CA LEU A 33 -0.17 -45.88 -4.66
C LEU A 33 0.23 -44.76 -5.60
N GLU A 34 -0.74 -44.01 -6.10
CA GLU A 34 -0.55 -42.83 -6.92
C GLU A 34 -0.95 -41.60 -6.10
N ALA A 35 -0.01 -40.67 -5.91
CA ALA A 35 -0.28 -39.41 -5.24
C ALA A 35 -0.95 -38.43 -6.19
N GLU A 36 -1.88 -37.63 -5.67
CA GLU A 36 -2.44 -36.49 -6.38
C GLU A 36 -1.64 -35.24 -6.07
N TYR A 37 -1.43 -34.38 -7.08
CA TYR A 37 -0.63 -33.16 -6.97
C TYR A 37 -1.42 -31.96 -7.47
N GLU A 38 -1.43 -30.90 -6.66
CA GLU A 38 -1.98 -29.61 -7.03
C GLU A 38 -0.90 -28.51 -6.91
N GLU A 39 -0.94 -27.50 -7.79
CA GLU A 39 0.03 -26.41 -7.74
C GLU A 39 -0.17 -25.54 -6.50
N TRP A 40 0.92 -25.12 -5.86
CA TRP A 40 0.89 -24.13 -4.81
C TRP A 40 0.33 -22.79 -5.34
N THR A 41 -0.49 -22.12 -4.54
CA THR A 41 -0.98 -20.78 -4.85
C THR A 41 0.04 -19.75 -4.36
N ALA A 42 0.61 -18.98 -5.29
CA ALA A 42 1.64 -17.98 -4.98
C ALA A 42 1.10 -16.69 -4.34
N SER A 43 -0.20 -16.43 -4.47
CA SER A 43 -0.83 -15.23 -3.91
C SER A 43 -2.31 -15.48 -3.64
N ILE A 44 -2.77 -15.00 -2.50
CA ILE A 44 -4.19 -15.00 -2.12
C ILE A 44 -4.62 -13.59 -1.75
N ALA A 45 -5.89 -13.26 -1.98
CA ALA A 45 -6.43 -11.93 -1.74
C ALA A 45 -7.66 -11.99 -0.85
N SER A 46 -7.87 -10.94 -0.04
CA SER A 46 -9.10 -10.78 0.74
C SER A 46 -10.32 -10.60 -0.15
N ALA A 47 -11.48 -11.00 0.33
CA ALA A 47 -12.75 -10.76 -0.34
C ALA A 47 -13.12 -9.26 -0.33
N GLU A 48 -12.69 -8.54 0.70
CA GLU A 48 -12.92 -7.10 0.90
C GLU A 48 -12.12 -6.31 -0.14
N LYS A 49 -12.80 -5.34 -0.75
CA LYS A 49 -12.24 -4.51 -1.82
C LYS A 49 -12.53 -3.05 -1.58
N ASN A 50 -11.68 -2.19 -2.15
CA ASN A 50 -11.92 -0.74 -2.22
C ASN A 50 -12.92 -0.38 -3.33
N ASP A 51 -13.25 0.91 -3.46
CA ASP A 51 -14.17 1.44 -4.47
C ASP A 51 -13.69 1.19 -5.92
N ALA A 52 -12.39 1.02 -6.13
CA ALA A 52 -11.80 0.66 -7.42
C ALA A 52 -11.76 -0.86 -7.67
N ASN A 53 -12.49 -1.66 -6.87
CA ASN A 53 -12.55 -3.12 -6.93
C ASN A 53 -11.17 -3.83 -6.75
N LYS A 54 -10.23 -3.18 -6.05
CA LYS A 54 -8.94 -3.77 -5.68
C LYS A 54 -9.03 -4.42 -4.31
N PRO A 55 -8.43 -5.59 -4.07
CA PRO A 55 -8.39 -6.21 -2.75
C PRO A 55 -7.77 -5.27 -1.71
N LEU A 56 -8.33 -5.26 -0.49
CA LEU A 56 -7.77 -4.47 0.60
C LEU A 56 -6.47 -5.08 1.13
N VAL A 57 -6.39 -6.40 1.18
CA VAL A 57 -5.19 -7.12 1.61
C VAL A 57 -4.90 -8.27 0.64
N MET A 58 -3.64 -8.48 0.35
CA MET A 58 -3.14 -9.64 -0.39
C MET A 58 -2.00 -10.26 0.42
N ALA A 59 -1.86 -11.58 0.35
CA ALA A 59 -0.73 -12.31 0.89
C ALA A 59 0.05 -12.96 -0.24
N GLU A 60 1.38 -12.93 -0.15
CA GLU A 60 2.30 -13.59 -1.08
C GLU A 60 3.09 -14.66 -0.34
N GLY A 61 3.26 -15.79 -0.99
CA GLY A 61 3.94 -16.95 -0.42
C GLY A 61 3.60 -18.22 -1.19
N ASN A 62 3.80 -19.36 -0.54
CA ASN A 62 3.37 -20.65 -1.05
C ASN A 62 2.20 -21.13 -0.18
N PHE A 63 0.98 -20.99 -0.70
CA PHE A 63 -0.23 -21.39 -0.01
C PHE A 63 -0.79 -22.67 -0.61
N TYR A 64 -1.50 -23.43 0.21
CA TYR A 64 -2.23 -24.58 -0.29
C TYR A 64 -3.23 -24.16 -1.38
N PRO A 65 -3.50 -25.02 -2.36
CA PRO A 65 -4.60 -24.81 -3.30
C PRO A 65 -5.89 -24.53 -2.52
N ASN A 66 -6.65 -23.54 -2.97
CA ASN A 66 -7.88 -23.08 -2.29
C ASN A 66 -7.71 -22.47 -0.89
N ALA A 67 -6.49 -22.13 -0.46
CA ALA A 67 -6.30 -21.29 0.73
C ALA A 67 -7.06 -19.98 0.59
N ALA A 68 -7.66 -19.52 1.68
CA ALA A 68 -8.42 -18.28 1.72
C ALA A 68 -7.85 -17.31 2.76
N LEU A 69 -7.76 -16.03 2.37
CA LEU A 69 -7.41 -14.93 3.26
C LEU A 69 -8.69 -14.33 3.84
N HIS A 70 -8.81 -14.35 5.16
CA HIS A 70 -9.90 -13.73 5.89
C HIS A 70 -9.43 -12.43 6.52
N LEU A 71 -10.17 -11.35 6.26
CA LEU A 71 -9.90 -10.03 6.77
C LEU A 71 -11.09 -9.56 7.61
N GLN A 72 -10.84 -9.17 8.85
CA GLN A 72 -11.81 -8.51 9.71
C GLN A 72 -11.30 -7.13 10.06
N ILE A 73 -12.11 -6.09 9.85
CA ILE A 73 -11.74 -4.70 10.10
C ILE A 73 -12.53 -4.19 11.31
N GLU A 74 -11.83 -3.78 12.36
CA GLU A 74 -12.39 -3.21 13.59
C GLU A 74 -11.79 -1.83 13.83
N GLY A 75 -12.50 -0.78 13.37
CA GLY A 75 -11.98 0.59 13.42
C GLY A 75 -10.74 0.76 12.54
N ASP A 76 -9.59 1.01 13.14
CA ASP A 76 -8.28 1.14 12.49
C ASP A 76 -7.47 -0.17 12.47
N THR A 77 -8.00 -1.22 13.04
CA THR A 77 -7.33 -2.50 13.21
C THR A 77 -7.80 -3.50 12.15
N TYR A 78 -6.84 -4.10 11.47
CA TYR A 78 -7.01 -5.16 10.49
C TYR A 78 -6.57 -6.47 11.14
N LYS A 79 -7.50 -7.43 11.27
CA LYS A 79 -7.20 -8.78 11.73
C LYS A 79 -7.16 -9.72 10.53
N VAL A 80 -6.06 -10.44 10.38
CA VAL A 80 -5.83 -11.34 9.25
C VAL A 80 -5.68 -12.76 9.76
N SER A 81 -6.38 -13.67 9.10
CA SER A 81 -6.18 -15.11 9.23
C SER A 81 -6.27 -15.78 7.87
N MET A 82 -5.72 -16.97 7.75
CA MET A 82 -5.75 -17.75 6.53
C MET A 82 -6.18 -19.17 6.83
N THR A 83 -7.04 -19.73 5.98
CA THR A 83 -7.45 -21.14 6.06
C THR A 83 -6.81 -21.92 4.94
N ASN A 84 -6.32 -23.10 5.30
CA ASN A 84 -5.85 -24.12 4.36
C ASN A 84 -7.05 -25.01 4.00
N SER A 85 -7.82 -24.63 2.98
CA SER A 85 -9.11 -25.26 2.72
C SER A 85 -9.06 -26.46 1.80
N MET A 86 -7.94 -27.17 1.69
CA MET A 86 -7.92 -28.41 0.89
C MET A 86 -8.78 -29.54 1.48
N LYS A 87 -8.97 -29.55 2.79
CA LYS A 87 -9.85 -30.49 3.48
C LYS A 87 -10.58 -29.76 4.61
N GLU A 88 -11.78 -30.17 4.95
CA GLU A 88 -12.57 -29.61 6.07
C GLU A 88 -11.79 -29.60 7.39
N ASP A 89 -10.83 -30.53 7.55
CA ASP A 89 -9.98 -30.67 8.72
C ASP A 89 -8.55 -30.10 8.53
N ALA A 90 -8.27 -29.34 7.45
CA ALA A 90 -6.95 -28.76 7.27
C ALA A 90 -6.70 -27.69 8.35
N PRO A 91 -5.51 -27.69 9.00
CA PRO A 91 -5.20 -26.68 9.98
C PRO A 91 -5.13 -25.31 9.32
N ASP A 92 -5.53 -24.30 10.07
CA ASP A 92 -5.29 -22.90 9.65
C ASP A 92 -3.80 -22.67 9.41
N TYR A 93 -3.50 -21.78 8.48
CA TYR A 93 -2.12 -21.36 8.25
C TYR A 93 -1.62 -20.60 9.48
N THR A 94 -0.49 -21.02 9.99
CA THR A 94 0.23 -20.31 11.07
C THR A 94 1.67 -20.11 10.64
N GLY A 95 2.16 -18.87 10.73
CA GLY A 95 3.54 -18.53 10.39
C GLY A 95 3.69 -17.16 9.74
N GLU A 96 4.90 -16.86 9.35
CA GLU A 96 5.23 -15.59 8.72
C GLU A 96 4.69 -15.52 7.28
N ALA A 97 4.06 -14.41 6.93
CA ALA A 97 3.59 -14.14 5.59
C ALA A 97 3.91 -12.71 5.15
N THR A 98 4.19 -12.54 3.87
CA THR A 98 4.34 -11.23 3.24
C THR A 98 2.96 -10.73 2.83
N LEU A 99 2.52 -9.62 3.44
CA LEU A 99 1.24 -8.99 3.16
C LEU A 99 1.41 -7.70 2.36
N ARG A 100 0.41 -7.38 1.55
CA ARG A 100 0.23 -6.08 0.89
C ARG A 100 -1.10 -5.50 1.31
N VAL A 101 -1.10 -4.35 1.96
CA VAL A 101 -2.33 -3.62 2.34
C VAL A 101 -2.52 -2.42 1.42
N TYR A 102 -3.74 -2.24 0.92
CA TYR A 102 -4.10 -1.08 0.13
C TYR A 102 -4.07 0.19 0.98
N CYS A 103 -3.43 1.24 0.47
CA CYS A 103 -3.38 2.56 1.07
C CYS A 103 -3.69 3.61 0.00
N GLU A 104 -4.57 4.57 0.29
CA GLU A 104 -4.86 5.69 -0.63
C GLU A 104 -3.62 6.54 -0.86
N ASP A 105 -2.84 6.79 0.19
CA ASP A 105 -1.55 7.49 0.15
C ASP A 105 -0.45 6.59 0.71
N ALA A 106 -0.03 5.62 -0.11
CA ALA A 106 0.96 4.63 0.30
C ALA A 106 2.31 5.24 0.65
N ASP A 107 2.70 6.35 0.05
CA ASP A 107 3.99 7.02 0.32
C ASP A 107 4.04 7.64 1.72
N ASN A 108 2.90 8.11 2.23
CA ASN A 108 2.77 8.75 3.54
C ASN A 108 2.12 7.84 4.61
N THR A 109 2.10 6.53 4.37
CA THR A 109 1.52 5.55 5.29
C THR A 109 2.62 4.71 5.92
N VAL A 110 2.48 4.37 7.20
CA VAL A 110 3.29 3.40 7.94
C VAL A 110 2.43 2.26 8.42
N VAL A 111 3.05 1.10 8.66
CA VAL A 111 2.36 -0.10 9.12
C VAL A 111 2.84 -0.44 10.53
N TRP A 112 1.88 -0.73 11.41
CA TRP A 112 2.11 -1.15 12.79
C TRP A 112 1.55 -2.56 12.95
N VAL A 113 2.37 -3.50 13.38
CA VAL A 113 1.98 -4.91 13.61
C VAL A 113 1.92 -5.17 15.11
N GLU A 114 0.91 -5.92 15.53
CA GLU A 114 0.78 -6.39 16.91
C GLU A 114 1.82 -7.47 17.20
N GLN A 115 2.65 -7.22 18.21
CA GLN A 115 3.67 -8.14 18.71
C GLN A 115 3.60 -8.14 20.23
N ASP A 116 3.38 -9.30 20.83
CA ASP A 116 3.26 -9.45 22.29
C ASP A 116 2.20 -8.52 22.96
N GLY A 117 1.10 -8.24 22.25
CA GLY A 117 0.01 -7.37 22.72
C GLY A 117 0.28 -5.88 22.54
N GLU A 118 1.38 -5.48 21.91
CA GLU A 118 1.71 -4.09 21.60
C GLU A 118 1.86 -3.89 20.09
N TYR A 119 1.40 -2.74 19.58
CA TYR A 119 1.61 -2.36 18.18
C TYR A 119 3.00 -1.73 18.01
N ARG A 120 3.79 -2.27 17.10
CA ARG A 120 5.12 -1.76 16.74
C ARG A 120 5.19 -1.47 15.25
N GLU A 121 5.79 -0.32 14.90
CA GLU A 121 6.06 0.00 13.52
C GLU A 121 7.02 -1.02 12.91
N VAL A 122 6.68 -1.53 11.73
CA VAL A 122 7.49 -2.48 10.99
C VAL A 122 8.00 -1.86 9.68
N GLU A 123 9.14 -2.36 9.23
CA GLU A 123 9.65 -1.98 7.92
C GLU A 123 8.66 -2.38 6.83
N SER A 124 8.34 -1.42 5.96
CA SER A 124 7.41 -1.65 4.87
C SER A 124 7.83 -0.90 3.61
N THR A 125 7.55 -1.48 2.46
CA THR A 125 7.89 -0.92 1.13
C THR A 125 6.63 -0.55 0.37
N VAL A 126 6.71 0.51 -0.47
CA VAL A 126 5.62 0.92 -1.34
C VAL A 126 5.66 0.14 -2.64
N ILE A 127 4.55 -0.51 -3.01
CA ILE A 127 4.38 -1.20 -4.28
C ILE A 127 3.07 -0.70 -4.92
N GLY A 128 3.17 0.33 -5.73
CA GLY A 128 2.00 1.00 -6.31
C GLY A 128 1.12 1.63 -5.22
N SER A 129 -0.14 1.20 -5.11
CA SER A 129 -1.07 1.67 -4.07
C SER A 129 -1.08 0.78 -2.83
N TYR A 130 -0.04 0.00 -2.61
CA TYR A 130 0.04 -0.93 -1.49
C TYR A 130 1.29 -0.70 -0.67
N ARG A 131 1.18 -0.96 0.64
CA ARG A 131 2.32 -1.17 1.54
C ARG A 131 2.56 -2.66 1.72
N GLN A 132 3.78 -3.11 1.40
CA GLN A 132 4.22 -4.48 1.61
C GLN A 132 5.05 -4.57 2.89
N PHE A 133 4.74 -5.56 3.71
CA PHE A 133 5.40 -5.85 4.98
C PHE A 133 5.25 -7.33 5.31
N THR A 134 5.97 -7.80 6.33
CA THR A 134 5.93 -9.19 6.78
C THR A 134 5.42 -9.25 8.22
N MET A 135 4.57 -10.23 8.52
CA MET A 135 4.04 -10.46 9.86
C MET A 135 3.67 -11.92 10.08
N GLU A 136 3.55 -12.30 11.36
CA GLU A 136 2.95 -13.59 11.74
C GLU A 136 1.44 -13.59 11.45
N VAL A 137 0.94 -14.71 10.93
CA VAL A 137 -0.48 -14.95 10.68
C VAL A 137 -0.90 -16.21 11.45
N PRO A 138 -2.04 -16.22 12.18
CA PRO A 138 -2.98 -15.12 12.33
C PRO A 138 -2.42 -13.98 13.15
N GLY A 139 -2.86 -12.74 12.84
CA GLY A 139 -2.35 -11.56 13.54
C GLY A 139 -3.12 -10.29 13.21
N SER A 140 -2.71 -9.20 13.83
CA SER A 140 -3.35 -7.89 13.66
C SER A 140 -2.33 -6.84 13.25
N PHE A 141 -2.77 -5.90 12.42
CA PHE A 141 -1.99 -4.73 12.06
C PHE A 141 -2.86 -3.48 11.94
N ARG A 142 -2.21 -2.33 11.91
CA ARG A 142 -2.82 -1.01 11.68
C ARG A 142 -2.05 -0.27 10.61
N ILE A 143 -2.75 0.61 9.90
CA ILE A 143 -2.13 1.59 9.01
C ILE A 143 -2.32 2.98 9.61
N ALA A 144 -1.27 3.79 9.61
CA ALA A 144 -1.30 5.15 10.12
C ALA A 144 -0.56 6.09 9.16
N GLU A 145 -0.84 7.38 9.23
CA GLU A 145 -0.06 8.37 8.51
C GLU A 145 1.36 8.46 9.09
N ALA A 146 2.37 8.54 8.22
CA ALA A 146 3.75 8.73 8.63
C ALA A 146 3.91 10.05 9.39
N GLU A 147 4.60 10.05 10.53
CA GLU A 147 4.90 11.26 11.28
C GLU A 147 5.64 12.27 10.39
N GLY A 148 5.14 13.50 10.32
CA GLY A 148 5.69 14.57 9.50
C GLY A 148 5.02 14.78 8.13
N SER A 149 4.07 13.94 7.71
CA SER A 149 3.29 14.17 6.50
C SER A 149 2.55 15.50 6.54
N HIS A 150 1.84 15.80 7.63
CA HIS A 150 1.20 17.11 7.83
C HIS A 150 2.20 18.27 7.87
N THR A 151 3.38 18.07 8.47
CA THR A 151 4.42 19.10 8.52
C THR A 151 4.94 19.44 7.13
N ARG A 152 5.14 18.46 6.25
CA ARG A 152 5.54 18.69 4.85
C ARG A 152 4.48 19.45 4.08
N MET A 153 3.20 19.11 4.23
CA MET A 153 2.10 19.80 3.56
C MET A 153 1.98 21.25 4.04
N ILE A 154 2.09 21.50 5.35
CA ILE A 154 2.09 22.85 5.92
C ILE A 154 3.27 23.69 5.40
N VAL A 155 4.46 23.13 5.36
CA VAL A 155 5.67 23.80 4.83
C VAL A 155 5.50 24.14 3.34
N MET A 156 4.96 23.24 2.53
CA MET A 156 4.68 23.50 1.10
C MET A 156 3.65 24.63 0.91
N CYS A 157 2.60 24.65 1.73
CA CYS A 157 1.61 25.73 1.72
C CYS A 157 2.24 27.07 2.10
N ILE A 158 3.08 27.14 3.13
CA ILE A 158 3.77 28.37 3.56
C ILE A 158 4.69 28.88 2.46
N ILE A 159 5.46 28.01 1.82
CA ILE A 159 6.35 28.38 0.69
C ILE A 159 5.50 28.92 -0.48
N GLY A 160 4.40 28.27 -0.83
CA GLY A 160 3.50 28.73 -1.90
C GLY A 160 2.93 30.13 -1.64
N VAL A 161 2.50 30.40 -0.41
CA VAL A 161 2.01 31.73 -0.01
C VAL A 161 3.13 32.77 -0.07
N ALA A 162 4.33 32.46 0.42
CA ALA A 162 5.47 33.39 0.39
C ALA A 162 5.88 33.74 -1.04
N VAL A 163 5.93 32.78 -1.96
CA VAL A 163 6.20 33.02 -3.39
C VAL A 163 5.11 33.86 -4.02
N GLY A 164 3.83 33.61 -3.71
CA GLY A 164 2.70 34.41 -4.17
C GLY A 164 2.81 35.89 -3.77
N ILE A 165 3.11 36.14 -2.49
CA ILE A 165 3.32 37.50 -1.98
C ILE A 165 4.50 38.20 -2.69
N LEU A 166 5.61 37.48 -2.88
CA LEU A 166 6.79 38.03 -3.58
C LEU A 166 6.43 38.45 -5.01
N LEU A 167 5.69 37.62 -5.74
CA LEU A 167 5.26 37.95 -7.10
C LEU A 167 4.36 39.18 -7.15
N ILE A 168 3.40 39.29 -6.21
CA ILE A 168 2.54 40.47 -6.09
C ILE A 168 3.37 41.72 -5.83
N VAL A 169 4.33 41.69 -4.92
CA VAL A 169 5.21 42.84 -4.62
C VAL A 169 6.02 43.25 -5.86
N LEU A 170 6.54 42.29 -6.62
CA LEU A 170 7.26 42.57 -7.85
C LEU A 170 6.36 43.22 -8.92
N LEU A 171 5.13 42.74 -9.07
CA LEU A 171 4.16 43.32 -9.98
C LEU A 171 3.79 44.75 -9.60
N VAL A 172 3.53 45.00 -8.32
CA VAL A 172 3.23 46.35 -7.81
C VAL A 172 4.41 47.30 -8.06
N LYS A 173 5.63 46.90 -7.78
CA LYS A 173 6.84 47.69 -8.08
C LYS A 173 6.98 47.96 -9.57
N LYS A 174 6.71 46.97 -10.44
CA LYS A 174 6.75 47.15 -11.90
C LYS A 174 5.72 48.14 -12.40
N VAL A 175 4.47 48.07 -11.88
CA VAL A 175 3.40 49.01 -12.20
C VAL A 175 3.74 50.42 -11.69
N ALA A 176 4.22 50.56 -10.46
CA ALA A 176 4.63 51.83 -9.90
C ALA A 176 5.74 52.52 -10.73
N LYS A 177 6.77 51.73 -11.16
CA LYS A 177 7.83 52.22 -12.04
C LYS A 177 7.30 52.69 -13.39
N ARG A 178 6.36 51.97 -13.99
CA ARG A 178 5.68 52.38 -15.25
C ARG A 178 4.86 53.66 -15.09
N ARG A 179 4.14 53.80 -13.96
CA ARG A 179 3.39 55.04 -13.66
C ARG A 179 4.29 56.23 -13.46
N LYS A 180 5.43 56.05 -12.78
CA LYS A 180 6.42 57.12 -12.57
C LYS A 180 7.01 57.59 -13.91
N LYS A 181 7.38 56.64 -14.81
CA LYS A 181 7.90 56.99 -16.14
C LYS A 181 6.86 57.76 -16.99
N ARG A 182 5.61 57.33 -17.01
CA ARG A 182 4.55 58.05 -17.73
C ARG A 182 4.27 59.47 -17.18
N ARG A 183 4.46 59.69 -15.87
CA ARG A 183 4.32 61.02 -15.28
C ARG A 183 5.48 61.93 -15.68
N GLN A 184 6.71 61.40 -15.77
CA GLN A 184 7.86 62.16 -16.23
C GLN A 184 7.72 62.54 -17.72
N GLU A 185 7.35 61.59 -18.58
CA GLU A 185 7.09 61.88 -20.01
C GLU A 185 6.02 62.94 -20.23
N LYS A 186 4.92 62.92 -19.42
CA LYS A 186 3.89 63.95 -19.48
C LYS A 186 4.38 65.34 -18.99
N ALA A 187 5.27 65.40 -17.99
CA ALA A 187 5.82 66.63 -17.49
C ALA A 187 6.80 67.26 -18.50
N GLU A 188 7.61 66.46 -19.18
CA GLU A 188 8.50 66.89 -20.25
C GLU A 188 7.75 67.47 -21.45
N HIS A 189 6.63 66.82 -21.86
CA HIS A 189 5.79 67.33 -22.96
C HIS A 189 5.01 68.61 -22.59
N ALA A 190 4.63 68.80 -21.33
CA ALA A 190 3.99 70.00 -20.88
C ALA A 190 4.97 71.18 -20.79
N GLY A 191 6.24 71.00 -20.43
CA GLY A 191 7.23 72.02 -20.42
C GLY A 191 7.65 72.51 -21.82
N GLN A 192 7.60 71.62 -22.83
CA GLN A 192 7.94 71.96 -24.23
C GLN A 192 6.83 72.80 -24.94
N ALA A 193 5.58 72.71 -24.46
CA ALA A 193 4.49 73.49 -25.03
C ALA A 193 4.50 74.98 -24.56
N ASP A 194 5.08 75.27 -23.40
CA ASP A 194 5.11 76.65 -22.84
C ASP A 194 6.26 77.48 -23.47
N ASP A 195 7.33 76.84 -23.94
CA ASP A 195 8.45 77.55 -24.60
C ASP A 195 8.13 77.98 -26.06
N THR A 196 7.02 77.54 -26.64
CA THR A 196 6.64 77.86 -28.03
C THR A 196 5.72 79.05 -28.14
N GLU A 197 5.02 79.48 -27.06
CA GLU A 197 4.15 80.64 -27.05
C GLU A 197 4.85 81.96 -26.69
N GLY A 198 6.14 81.90 -26.32
CA GLY A 198 6.92 83.12 -25.94
C GLY A 198 7.71 83.79 -27.08
N GLN A 199 7.52 83.37 -28.37
CA GLN A 199 8.21 83.95 -29.53
C GLN A 199 7.21 84.31 -30.62
N LEU A 200 6.35 85.31 -30.33
CA LEU A 200 5.58 86.11 -31.32
C LEU A 200 5.53 87.53 -30.88
#